data_08a9ea8270314cc75840479d4d2c15a7
#
_entry.id   08a9ea8270314cc75840479d4d2c15a7
#
_cell.length_a   1.000
_cell.length_b   1.000
_cell.length_c   1.000
_cell.angle_alpha   90.00
_cell.angle_beta   90.00
_cell.angle_gamma   90.00
#
_symmetry.space_group_name_H-M   'P 1'
#
loop_
_entity.id
_entity.type
_entity.pdbx_description
1 polymer ?
#
loop_
_entity_poly.entity_id
_entity_poly.type
_entity_poly.pdbx_seq_one_letter_code
_entity_poly.pdbx_strand_id
1 'polypeptide(L)'
;MALFVRIQNNLVTDCWDTPPPAGQDGWKSAVEVKPAITAHRQGYTAHVFNLSTDPVQIVYGTYDIPVADRKVGMKANASFSFQQVVQEQMRDPSKYDPAAVAAAQAAIAPRVAAIEAATTHDQLDALL
;
A
#
# COMPACT_ATOMS: atom_id res chain seq x y z
N MET A 1 -7.57 -15.87 10.64
CA MET A 1 -8.54 -15.87 9.52
C MET A 1 -8.29 -17.09 8.66
N ALA A 2 -9.31 -17.89 8.38
CA ALA A 2 -9.16 -19.05 7.51
C ALA A 2 -9.25 -18.64 6.04
N LEU A 3 -8.36 -19.18 5.22
CA LEU A 3 -8.35 -18.95 3.78
C LEU A 3 -8.62 -20.28 3.06
N PHE A 4 -9.33 -20.17 1.95
CA PHE A 4 -9.68 -21.30 1.10
C PHE A 4 -9.38 -20.96 -0.34
N VAL A 5 -8.80 -21.90 -1.09
CA VAL A 5 -8.54 -21.76 -2.52
C VAL A 5 -9.23 -22.88 -3.28
N ARG A 6 -9.76 -22.52 -4.44
CA ARG A 6 -10.31 -23.51 -5.38
C ARG A 6 -9.28 -23.80 -6.47
N ILE A 7 -9.01 -25.08 -6.70
CA ILE A 7 -8.02 -25.52 -7.67
C ILE A 7 -8.74 -26.31 -8.76
N GLN A 8 -8.56 -25.88 -10.01
CA GLN A 8 -9.06 -26.55 -11.20
C GLN A 8 -7.97 -26.60 -12.25
N ASN A 9 -7.69 -27.77 -12.79
CA ASN A 9 -6.62 -27.98 -13.78
C ASN A 9 -5.24 -27.48 -13.32
N ASN A 10 -4.90 -27.73 -12.04
CA ASN A 10 -3.66 -27.26 -11.39
C ASN A 10 -3.51 -25.73 -11.31
N LEU A 11 -4.61 -24.99 -11.45
CA LEU A 11 -4.64 -23.53 -11.32
C LEU A 11 -5.61 -23.12 -10.22
N VAL A 12 -5.24 -22.07 -9.46
CA VAL A 12 -6.13 -21.45 -8.50
C VAL A 12 -7.11 -20.54 -9.26
N THR A 13 -8.42 -20.86 -9.14
CA THR A 13 -9.48 -20.11 -9.79
C THR A 13 -10.20 -19.14 -8.85
N ASP A 14 -10.20 -19.43 -7.56
CA ASP A 14 -10.87 -18.62 -6.54
C ASP A 14 -10.06 -18.64 -5.24
N CYS A 15 -10.17 -17.56 -4.46
CA CYS A 15 -9.60 -17.46 -3.13
C CYS A 15 -10.62 -16.74 -2.22
N TRP A 16 -11.06 -17.42 -1.15
CA TRP A 16 -12.07 -16.91 -0.23
C TRP A 16 -11.56 -16.92 1.21
N ASP A 17 -12.04 -15.99 2.00
CA ASP A 17 -11.80 -15.93 3.46
C ASP A 17 -12.95 -16.54 4.28
N THR A 18 -13.96 -17.07 3.60
CA THR A 18 -15.12 -17.75 4.20
C THR A 18 -15.19 -19.19 3.71
N PRO A 19 -15.81 -20.12 4.48
CA PRO A 19 -15.96 -21.48 4.03
C PRO A 19 -16.70 -21.57 2.69
N PRO A 20 -16.20 -22.39 1.74
CA PRO A 20 -16.86 -22.53 0.45
C PRO A 20 -18.22 -23.22 0.57
N PRO A 21 -19.13 -23.00 -0.40
CA PRO A 21 -20.42 -23.68 -0.42
C PRO A 21 -20.28 -25.20 -0.48
N ALA A 22 -21.17 -25.91 0.18
CA ALA A 22 -21.24 -27.35 0.11
C ALA A 22 -21.55 -27.82 -1.33
N GLY A 23 -20.92 -28.94 -1.74
CA GLY A 23 -21.14 -29.55 -3.05
C GLY A 23 -20.26 -29.01 -4.17
N GLN A 24 -19.36 -28.05 -3.89
CA GLN A 24 -18.35 -27.61 -4.85
C GLN A 24 -17.04 -28.38 -4.63
N ASP A 25 -16.45 -28.86 -5.72
CA ASP A 25 -15.18 -29.59 -5.69
C ASP A 25 -13.97 -28.65 -5.87
N GLY A 26 -12.80 -29.15 -5.48
CA GLY A 26 -11.51 -28.48 -5.72
C GLY A 26 -11.11 -27.48 -4.67
N TRP A 27 -11.89 -27.30 -3.61
CA TRP A 27 -11.55 -26.38 -2.52
C TRP A 27 -10.56 -26.99 -1.52
N LYS A 28 -9.56 -26.23 -1.15
CA LYS A 28 -8.58 -26.59 -0.12
C LYS A 28 -8.34 -25.44 0.82
N SER A 29 -7.99 -25.76 2.07
CA SER A 29 -7.49 -24.76 3.01
C SER A 29 -6.17 -24.18 2.52
N ALA A 30 -5.95 -22.89 2.78
CA ALA A 30 -4.73 -22.19 2.42
C ALA A 30 -4.19 -21.38 3.60
N VAL A 31 -2.89 -21.14 3.60
CA VAL A 31 -2.20 -20.31 4.58
C VAL A 31 -1.27 -19.33 3.86
N GLU A 32 -1.26 -18.09 4.32
CA GLU A 32 -0.32 -17.09 3.82
C GLU A 32 1.06 -17.28 4.45
N VAL A 33 2.09 -17.25 3.61
CA VAL A 33 3.48 -17.24 4.03
C VAL A 33 4.09 -15.91 3.63
N LYS A 34 4.16 -14.98 4.60
CA LYS A 34 4.71 -13.64 4.42
C LYS A 34 5.97 -13.47 5.25
N PRO A 35 7.14 -13.26 4.63
CA PRO A 35 8.33 -12.90 5.38
C PRO A 35 8.15 -11.54 6.05
N ALA A 36 8.86 -11.32 7.15
CA ALA A 36 8.90 -10.01 7.79
C ALA A 36 9.58 -8.99 6.87
N ILE A 37 9.03 -7.78 6.82
CA ILE A 37 9.61 -6.68 6.05
C ILE A 37 9.95 -5.50 6.95
N THR A 38 10.92 -4.71 6.53
CA THR A 38 11.21 -3.41 7.15
C THR A 38 10.18 -2.41 6.63
N ALA A 39 9.37 -1.85 7.53
CA ALA A 39 8.33 -0.89 7.19
C ALA A 39 8.93 0.30 6.41
N HIS A 40 8.20 0.75 5.41
CA HIS A 40 8.56 1.86 4.51
C HIS A 40 9.76 1.63 3.59
N ARG A 41 10.57 0.58 3.81
CA ARG A 41 11.75 0.25 2.99
C ARG A 41 11.56 -0.93 2.07
N GLN A 42 10.65 -1.82 2.42
CA GLN A 42 10.38 -3.05 1.68
C GLN A 42 8.90 -3.21 1.41
N GLY A 43 8.58 -3.91 0.36
CA GLY A 43 7.22 -4.32 0.02
C GLY A 43 7.16 -5.79 -0.34
N TYR A 44 5.96 -6.31 -0.53
CA TYR A 44 5.74 -7.68 -0.98
C TYR A 44 5.59 -7.73 -2.48
N THR A 45 6.19 -8.75 -3.10
CA THR A 45 5.94 -9.08 -4.50
C THR A 45 4.59 -9.76 -4.66
N ALA A 46 4.13 -9.94 -5.90
CA ALA A 46 2.96 -10.76 -6.18
C ALA A 46 3.13 -12.16 -5.58
N HIS A 47 2.04 -12.70 -5.03
CA HIS A 47 2.06 -14.03 -4.42
C HIS A 47 2.10 -15.15 -5.48
N VAL A 48 2.64 -16.29 -5.05
CA VAL A 48 2.66 -17.54 -5.80
C VAL A 48 2.00 -18.63 -4.95
N PHE A 49 1.18 -19.48 -5.55
CA PHE A 49 0.56 -20.60 -4.86
C PHE A 49 1.45 -21.84 -4.92
N ASN A 50 1.76 -22.41 -3.75
CA ASN A 50 2.40 -23.72 -3.66
C ASN A 50 1.31 -24.77 -3.45
N LEU A 51 0.96 -25.48 -4.53
CA LEU A 51 -0.11 -26.48 -4.53
C LEU A 51 0.33 -27.85 -4.04
N SER A 52 1.63 -28.06 -3.83
CA SER A 52 2.19 -29.34 -3.37
C SER A 52 2.10 -29.53 -1.86
N THR A 53 1.68 -28.52 -1.11
CA THR A 53 1.55 -28.55 0.35
C THR A 53 0.08 -28.64 0.78
N ASP A 54 -0.15 -29.14 1.99
CA ASP A 54 -1.47 -29.18 2.63
C ASP A 54 -1.34 -28.67 4.08
N PRO A 55 -1.89 -27.48 4.39
CA PRO A 55 -2.67 -26.59 3.52
C PRO A 55 -1.85 -25.98 2.37
N VAL A 56 -2.53 -25.54 1.33
CA VAL A 56 -1.90 -24.80 0.22
C VAL A 56 -1.24 -23.52 0.76
N GLN A 57 -0.01 -23.25 0.33
CA GLN A 57 0.70 -22.04 0.74
C GLN A 57 0.54 -20.93 -0.31
N ILE A 58 0.16 -19.74 0.17
CA ILE A 58 0.17 -18.50 -0.61
C ILE A 58 1.45 -17.77 -0.22
N VAL A 59 2.47 -17.88 -1.07
CA VAL A 59 3.84 -17.44 -0.74
C VAL A 59 4.11 -16.06 -1.34
N TYR A 60 4.53 -15.13 -0.50
CA TYR A 60 4.95 -13.79 -0.90
C TYR A 60 6.47 -13.68 -0.86
N GLY A 61 7.04 -13.04 -1.88
CA GLY A 61 8.41 -12.56 -1.83
C GLY A 61 8.47 -11.13 -1.33
N THR A 62 9.66 -10.57 -1.21
CA THR A 62 9.91 -9.19 -0.81
C THR A 62 10.76 -8.48 -1.85
N TYR A 63 10.66 -7.15 -1.88
CA TYR A 63 11.53 -6.32 -2.68
C TYR A 63 11.89 -5.05 -1.92
N ASP A 64 13.03 -4.46 -2.24
CA ASP A 64 13.46 -3.20 -1.67
C ASP A 64 12.84 -2.03 -2.46
N ILE A 65 12.23 -1.09 -1.74
CA ILE A 65 11.65 0.11 -2.35
C ILE A 65 12.78 1.10 -2.62
N PRO A 66 12.98 1.54 -3.88
CA PRO A 66 13.98 2.55 -4.17
C PRO A 66 13.71 3.86 -3.41
N VAL A 67 14.77 4.54 -3.01
CA VAL A 67 14.65 5.85 -2.34
C VAL A 67 13.84 6.83 -3.17
N ALA A 68 14.05 6.87 -4.48
CA ALA A 68 13.31 7.75 -5.39
C ALA A 68 11.79 7.51 -5.33
N ASP A 69 11.36 6.25 -5.28
CA ASP A 69 9.94 5.89 -5.20
C ASP A 69 9.33 6.28 -3.85
N ARG A 70 10.05 6.08 -2.76
CA ARG A 70 9.61 6.55 -1.43
C ARG A 70 9.43 8.06 -1.41
N LYS A 71 10.35 8.81 -2.01
CA LYS A 71 10.27 10.27 -2.09
C LYS A 71 9.00 10.72 -2.80
N VAL A 72 8.63 10.09 -3.89
CA VAL A 72 7.39 10.39 -4.62
C VAL A 72 6.17 10.22 -3.72
N GLY A 73 6.06 9.08 -3.03
CA GLY A 73 4.95 8.80 -2.11
C GLY A 73 4.89 9.75 -0.92
N MET A 74 6.04 10.06 -0.32
CA MET A 74 6.11 10.98 0.82
C MET A 74 5.76 12.42 0.44
N LYS A 75 6.17 12.89 -0.75
CA LYS A 75 5.77 14.20 -1.26
C LYS A 75 4.27 14.27 -1.50
N ALA A 76 3.68 13.23 -2.08
CA ALA A 76 2.24 13.16 -2.30
C ALA A 76 1.47 13.24 -0.98
N ASN A 77 1.91 12.51 0.05
CA ASN A 77 1.30 12.55 1.38
C ASN A 77 1.47 13.93 2.04
N ALA A 78 2.63 14.56 1.89
CA ALA A 78 2.87 15.90 2.44
C ALA A 78 1.96 16.96 1.80
N SER A 79 1.63 16.81 0.53
CA SER A 79 0.78 17.74 -0.22
C SER A 79 -0.71 17.50 -0.01
N PHE A 80 -1.10 16.43 0.67
CA PHE A 80 -2.51 16.02 0.78
C PHE A 80 -3.37 17.06 1.51
N SER A 81 -2.88 17.64 2.60
CA SER A 81 -3.62 18.66 3.35
C SER A 81 -3.86 19.94 2.53
N PHE A 82 -2.88 20.34 1.73
CA PHE A 82 -3.04 21.46 0.79
C PHE A 82 -4.11 21.15 -0.26
N GLN A 83 -4.08 19.97 -0.84
CA GLN A 83 -5.07 19.54 -1.82
C GLN A 83 -6.48 19.53 -1.23
N GLN A 84 -6.64 19.11 0.02
CA GLN A 84 -7.95 19.15 0.71
C GLN A 84 -8.48 20.58 0.84
N VAL A 85 -7.64 21.53 1.23
CA VAL A 85 -8.04 22.94 1.35
C VAL A 85 -8.51 23.49 0.00
N VAL A 86 -7.78 23.21 -1.08
CA VAL A 86 -8.16 23.63 -2.43
C VAL A 86 -9.48 23.02 -2.85
N GLN A 87 -9.68 21.71 -2.61
CA GLN A 87 -10.92 21.02 -2.98
C GLN A 87 -12.14 21.57 -2.23
N GLU A 88 -12.01 21.86 -0.95
CA GLU A 88 -13.09 22.46 -0.16
C GLU A 88 -13.51 23.82 -0.71
N GLN A 89 -12.56 24.64 -1.10
CA GLN A 89 -12.85 25.95 -1.69
C GLN A 89 -13.45 25.86 -3.09
N MET A 90 -13.09 24.84 -3.86
CA MET A 90 -13.70 24.58 -5.17
C MET A 90 -15.16 24.14 -5.06
N ARG A 91 -15.54 23.47 -3.98
CA ARG A 91 -16.94 23.05 -3.74
C ARG A 91 -17.86 24.22 -3.46
N ASP A 92 -17.35 25.25 -2.79
CA ASP A 92 -18.11 26.44 -2.43
C ASP A 92 -17.28 27.68 -2.72
N PRO A 93 -17.37 28.22 -3.96
CA PRO A 93 -16.59 29.41 -4.35
C PRO A 93 -16.87 30.66 -3.50
N SER A 94 -18.01 30.73 -2.80
CA SER A 94 -18.33 31.84 -1.90
C SER A 94 -17.45 31.86 -0.66
N LYS A 95 -16.80 30.71 -0.33
CA LYS A 95 -15.88 30.56 0.81
C LYS A 95 -14.40 30.62 0.39
N TYR A 96 -14.13 31.05 -0.84
CA TYR A 96 -12.76 31.15 -1.32
C TYR A 96 -11.94 32.10 -0.45
N ASP A 97 -10.85 31.57 0.11
CA ASP A 97 -9.93 32.30 0.96
C ASP A 97 -8.48 32.10 0.46
N PRO A 98 -7.96 33.06 -0.32
CA PRO A 98 -6.57 32.94 -0.82
C PRO A 98 -5.53 32.90 0.29
N ALA A 99 -5.78 33.52 1.44
CA ALA A 99 -4.87 33.49 2.57
C ALA A 99 -4.76 32.10 3.18
N ALA A 100 -5.88 31.35 3.28
CA ALA A 100 -5.89 29.97 3.75
C ALA A 100 -5.13 29.04 2.80
N VAL A 101 -5.28 29.23 1.48
CA VAL A 101 -4.54 28.46 0.47
C VAL A 101 -3.04 28.73 0.58
N ALA A 102 -2.63 29.98 0.69
CA ALA A 102 -1.22 30.36 0.84
C ALA A 102 -0.62 29.82 2.13
N ALA A 103 -1.35 29.85 3.25
CA ALA A 103 -0.90 29.31 4.53
C ALA A 103 -0.73 27.78 4.46
N ALA A 104 -1.66 27.07 3.84
CA ALA A 104 -1.58 25.62 3.66
C ALA A 104 -0.37 25.22 2.78
N GLN A 105 -0.12 25.97 1.71
CA GLN A 105 1.05 25.75 0.84
C GLN A 105 2.34 26.02 1.57
N ALA A 106 2.44 27.11 2.34
CA ALA A 106 3.63 27.45 3.12
C ALA A 106 3.94 26.40 4.20
N ALA A 107 2.93 25.74 4.76
CA ALA A 107 3.09 24.72 5.77
C ALA A 107 3.77 23.44 5.24
N ILE A 108 3.52 23.09 3.96
CA ILE A 108 4.09 21.88 3.35
C ILE A 108 5.47 22.10 2.70
N ALA A 109 5.80 23.31 2.32
CA ALA A 109 7.02 23.62 1.57
C ALA A 109 8.32 23.16 2.27
N PRO A 110 8.53 23.38 3.59
CA PRO A 110 9.74 22.88 4.28
C PRO A 110 9.82 21.36 4.30
N ARG A 111 8.68 20.69 4.45
CA ARG A 111 8.61 19.22 4.48
C ARG A 111 8.94 18.63 3.11
N VAL A 112 8.38 19.18 2.04
CA VAL A 112 8.69 18.76 0.66
C VAL A 112 10.16 18.99 0.36
N ALA A 113 10.73 20.13 0.74
CA ALA A 113 12.15 20.42 0.54
C ALA A 113 13.06 19.43 1.29
N ALA A 114 12.71 19.06 2.51
CA ALA A 114 13.45 18.06 3.29
C ALA A 114 13.40 16.68 2.64
N ILE A 115 12.24 16.27 2.10
CA ILE A 115 12.09 15.00 1.37
C ILE A 115 12.95 15.03 0.11
N GLU A 116 12.92 16.11 -0.66
CA GLU A 116 13.73 16.25 -1.87
C GLU A 116 15.22 16.19 -1.61
N ALA A 117 15.69 16.76 -0.51
CA ALA A 117 17.09 16.76 -0.11
C ALA A 117 17.57 15.40 0.41
N ALA A 118 16.67 14.51 0.81
CA ALA A 118 17.04 13.19 1.32
C ALA A 118 17.58 12.29 0.20
N THR A 119 18.66 11.57 0.51
CA THR A 119 19.34 10.64 -0.42
C THR A 119 19.39 9.21 0.09
N THR A 120 19.02 8.98 1.36
CA THR A 120 19.07 7.66 2.00
C THR A 120 17.74 7.33 2.67
N HIS A 121 17.51 6.02 2.90
CA HIS A 121 16.36 5.57 3.66
C HIS A 121 16.35 6.10 5.09
N ASP A 122 17.51 6.18 5.75
CA ASP A 122 17.60 6.70 7.10
C ASP A 122 17.15 8.17 7.19
N GLN A 123 17.52 8.98 6.21
CA GLN A 123 17.08 10.37 6.12
C GLN A 123 15.56 10.46 5.92
N LEU A 124 14.98 9.61 5.10
CA LEU A 124 13.53 9.57 4.90
C LEU A 124 12.80 9.09 6.15
N ASP A 125 13.33 8.10 6.85
CA ASP A 125 12.72 7.59 8.08
C ASP A 125 12.71 8.66 9.17
N ALA A 126 13.70 9.53 9.22
CA ALA A 126 13.75 10.66 10.16
C ALA A 126 12.65 11.71 9.91
N LEU A 127 12.02 11.69 8.73
CA LEU A 127 10.96 12.62 8.35
C LEU A 127 9.54 12.05 8.55
N LEU A 128 9.42 10.80 8.97
CA LEU A 128 8.13 10.16 9.22
C LEU A 128 7.41 10.69 10.45
#